data_2738adfbc1912a64a6022a9a79c4be6d
#
_entry.id   2738adfbc1912a64a6022a9a79c4be6d
#
_cell.length_a   1.000
_cell.length_b   1.000
_cell.length_c   1.000
_cell.angle_alpha   90.00
_cell.angle_beta   90.00
_cell.angle_gamma   90.00
#
_symmetry.space_group_name_H-M   'P 1'
#
loop_
_entity.id
_entity.type
_entity.pdbx_description
1 polymer ?
#
loop_
_entity_poly.entity_id
_entity_poly.type
_entity_poly.pdbx_seq_one_letter_code
_entity_poly.pdbx_strand_id
1 'polypeptide(L)'
;AFRKTAYYEHFQSLLCCKELEQLLEQQDYRLVFYPHIEMQKDSRRFKSGSDRITIVSKETHDVQKLLMDCALLVTDYSSVFFDVAFLRKPVVYYQFDEEEFRKYHYQKGYFDFRRDGFGPVCTTQEALLEALTESFENGMEMQTEYVQRTERFFPLHDGNNCRRTFEAIVRLKERKEKHAAESESLSVHL
;
A
#
# COMPACT_ATOMS: atom_id res chain seq x y z
N ALA A 1 -13.50 -1.11 -23.41
CA ALA A 1 -13.91 -0.56 -22.11
C ALA A 1 -12.68 -0.29 -21.23
N PHE A 2 -11.90 -1.29 -20.79
CA PHE A 2 -10.77 -1.13 -19.83
C PHE A 2 -9.71 -0.10 -20.26
N ARG A 3 -9.28 -0.10 -21.53
CA ARG A 3 -8.28 0.86 -22.06
C ARG A 3 -8.73 2.33 -22.06
N LYS A 4 -9.98 2.60 -21.73
CA LYS A 4 -10.57 3.95 -21.62
C LYS A 4 -10.82 4.35 -20.16
N THR A 5 -10.28 3.62 -19.21
CA THR A 5 -10.34 3.98 -17.79
C THR A 5 -9.15 4.86 -17.43
N ALA A 6 -9.35 5.82 -16.53
CA ALA A 6 -8.28 6.66 -16.00
C ALA A 6 -7.14 5.81 -15.44
N TYR A 7 -7.46 4.72 -14.72
CA TYR A 7 -6.50 3.76 -14.22
C TYR A 7 -5.55 3.23 -15.33
N TYR A 8 -6.12 2.75 -16.45
CA TYR A 8 -5.29 2.24 -17.54
C TYR A 8 -4.46 3.34 -18.18
N GLU A 9 -5.08 4.50 -18.47
CA GLU A 9 -4.41 5.60 -19.18
C GLU A 9 -3.22 6.14 -18.38
N HIS A 10 -3.39 6.39 -17.07
CA HIS A 10 -2.34 6.91 -16.21
C HIS A 10 -1.19 5.91 -16.01
N PHE A 11 -1.51 4.66 -15.66
CA PHE A 11 -0.46 3.66 -15.50
C PHE A 11 0.21 3.29 -16.82
N GLN A 12 -0.52 3.22 -17.94
CA GLN A 12 0.10 2.96 -19.24
C GLN A 12 1.02 4.11 -19.67
N SER A 13 0.63 5.37 -19.42
CA SER A 13 1.49 6.53 -19.64
C SER A 13 2.79 6.42 -18.83
N LEU A 14 2.67 6.12 -17.55
CA LEU A 14 3.82 5.96 -16.65
C LEU A 14 4.77 4.84 -17.11
N LEU A 15 4.23 3.67 -17.48
CA LEU A 15 5.02 2.51 -17.93
C LEU A 15 5.74 2.74 -19.27
N CYS A 16 5.35 3.75 -20.05
CA CYS A 16 5.98 4.14 -21.30
C CYS A 16 6.69 5.51 -21.22
N CYS A 17 6.82 6.05 -19.99
CA CYS A 17 7.45 7.35 -19.78
C CYS A 17 8.97 7.25 -19.94
N LYS A 18 9.55 8.05 -20.80
CA LYS A 18 11.00 8.09 -21.05
C LYS A 18 11.79 8.66 -19.89
N GLU A 19 11.24 9.63 -19.21
CA GLU A 19 11.84 10.23 -18.03
C GLU A 19 11.97 9.20 -16.91
N LEU A 20 10.96 8.36 -16.71
CA LEU A 20 11.03 7.24 -15.75
C LEU A 20 12.09 6.21 -16.17
N GLU A 21 12.14 5.84 -17.46
CA GLU A 21 13.16 4.92 -17.96
C GLU A 21 14.58 5.44 -17.69
N GLN A 22 14.84 6.71 -18.03
CA GLN A 22 16.14 7.36 -17.79
C GLN A 22 16.50 7.40 -16.32
N LEU A 23 15.53 7.72 -15.45
CA LEU A 23 15.72 7.75 -14.01
C LEU A 23 16.11 6.34 -13.47
N LEU A 24 15.41 5.30 -13.90
CA LEU A 24 15.70 3.91 -13.52
C LEU A 24 17.08 3.46 -14.02
N GLU A 25 17.49 3.86 -15.23
CA GLU A 25 18.80 3.55 -15.80
C GLU A 25 19.93 4.24 -15.02
N GLN A 26 19.80 5.53 -14.76
CA GLN A 26 20.79 6.34 -14.05
C GLN A 26 21.04 5.83 -12.62
N GLN A 27 20.00 5.32 -11.98
CA GLN A 27 20.04 4.86 -10.59
C GLN A 27 20.23 3.34 -10.46
N ASP A 28 20.32 2.62 -11.57
CA ASP A 28 20.40 1.15 -11.66
C ASP A 28 19.28 0.40 -10.92
N TYR A 29 18.06 0.94 -11.01
CA TYR A 29 16.87 0.30 -10.46
C TYR A 29 15.99 -0.33 -11.55
N ARG A 30 15.07 -1.17 -11.10
CA ARG A 30 14.00 -1.76 -11.92
C ARG A 30 12.66 -1.50 -11.32
N LEU A 31 11.66 -1.24 -12.16
CA LEU A 31 10.27 -1.13 -11.75
C LEU A 31 9.56 -2.46 -12.03
N VAL A 32 8.85 -2.97 -11.02
CA VAL A 32 7.95 -4.12 -11.16
C VAL A 32 6.51 -3.61 -11.01
N PHE A 33 5.76 -3.64 -12.10
CA PHE A 33 4.34 -3.27 -12.08
C PHE A 33 3.48 -4.50 -11.81
N TYR A 34 2.84 -4.51 -10.63
CA TYR A 34 1.90 -5.52 -10.19
C TYR A 34 0.50 -4.87 -10.11
N PRO A 35 -0.38 -5.05 -11.11
CA PRO A 35 -1.73 -4.48 -11.09
C PRO A 35 -2.55 -4.96 -9.90
N HIS A 36 -3.45 -4.12 -9.39
CA HIS A 36 -4.39 -4.48 -8.33
C HIS A 36 -5.11 -5.81 -8.65
N ILE A 37 -5.46 -6.58 -7.64
CA ILE A 37 -6.02 -7.94 -7.79
C ILE A 37 -7.22 -7.99 -8.75
N GLU A 38 -8.07 -6.98 -8.72
CA GLU A 38 -9.22 -6.88 -9.63
C GLU A 38 -8.82 -6.62 -11.10
N MET A 39 -7.64 -6.02 -11.32
CA MET A 39 -7.11 -5.69 -12.65
C MET A 39 -6.19 -6.78 -13.21
N GLN A 40 -5.89 -7.84 -12.45
CA GLN A 40 -4.99 -8.92 -12.86
C GLN A 40 -5.39 -9.58 -14.19
N LYS A 41 -6.69 -9.74 -14.45
CA LYS A 41 -7.22 -10.28 -15.72
C LYS A 41 -6.85 -9.44 -16.94
N ASP A 42 -6.60 -8.15 -16.73
CA ASP A 42 -6.24 -7.19 -17.77
C ASP A 42 -4.73 -6.86 -17.81
N SER A 43 -3.90 -7.50 -16.95
CA SER A 43 -2.46 -7.25 -16.83
C SER A 43 -1.72 -7.31 -18.18
N ARG A 44 -2.09 -8.27 -19.05
CA ARG A 44 -1.51 -8.45 -20.38
C ARG A 44 -1.81 -7.30 -21.37
N ARG A 45 -2.70 -6.38 -21.00
CA ARG A 45 -3.03 -5.21 -21.86
C ARG A 45 -2.06 -4.07 -21.68
N PHE A 46 -1.36 -4.03 -20.54
CA PHE A 46 -0.29 -3.06 -20.32
C PHE A 46 0.94 -3.39 -21.15
N LYS A 47 1.67 -2.36 -21.52
CA LYS A 47 2.92 -2.44 -22.25
C LYS A 47 4.01 -1.69 -21.51
N SER A 48 5.19 -2.21 -21.53
CA SER A 48 6.39 -1.52 -21.06
C SER A 48 7.06 -0.81 -22.22
N GLY A 49 7.58 0.37 -21.97
CA GLY A 49 8.45 1.11 -22.89
C GLY A 49 9.94 0.78 -22.72
N SER A 50 10.31 0.00 -21.70
CA SER A 50 11.71 -0.22 -21.31
C SER A 50 11.93 -1.63 -20.74
N ASP A 51 13.14 -2.14 -20.91
CA ASP A 51 13.60 -3.40 -20.30
C ASP A 51 13.80 -3.28 -18.78
N ARG A 52 13.84 -2.06 -18.25
CA ARG A 52 13.89 -1.78 -16.81
C ARG A 52 12.52 -1.92 -16.13
N ILE A 53 11.44 -2.04 -16.89
CA ILE A 53 10.07 -2.10 -16.38
C ILE A 53 9.47 -3.47 -16.73
N THR A 54 9.12 -4.25 -15.71
CA THR A 54 8.52 -5.58 -15.85
C THR A 54 7.07 -5.56 -15.37
N ILE A 55 6.15 -6.04 -16.21
CA ILE A 55 4.74 -6.21 -15.87
C ILE A 55 4.53 -7.65 -15.43
N VAL A 56 4.03 -7.83 -14.19
CA VAL A 56 3.87 -9.15 -13.57
C VAL A 56 2.43 -9.38 -13.12
N SER A 57 2.12 -10.62 -12.76
CA SER A 57 0.80 -11.01 -12.29
C SER A 57 0.88 -12.00 -11.12
N LYS A 58 -0.25 -12.26 -10.48
CA LYS A 58 -0.36 -13.24 -9.38
C LYS A 58 -0.01 -14.68 -9.80
N GLU A 59 -0.09 -15.00 -11.10
CA GLU A 59 0.30 -16.30 -11.64
C GLU A 59 1.83 -16.46 -11.72
N THR A 60 2.56 -15.35 -11.77
CA THR A 60 4.01 -15.35 -11.99
C THR A 60 4.80 -14.92 -10.76
N HIS A 61 4.22 -14.09 -9.90
CA HIS A 61 4.92 -13.49 -8.75
C HIS A 61 4.04 -13.48 -7.50
N ASP A 62 4.68 -13.72 -6.36
CA ASP A 62 4.11 -13.56 -5.04
C ASP A 62 4.22 -12.09 -4.60
N VAL A 63 3.08 -11.46 -4.31
CA VAL A 63 3.02 -10.06 -3.90
C VAL A 63 3.74 -9.81 -2.59
N GLN A 64 3.66 -10.72 -1.61
CA GLN A 64 4.37 -10.57 -0.33
C GLN A 64 5.87 -10.50 -0.54
N LYS A 65 6.41 -11.38 -1.40
CA LYS A 65 7.82 -11.39 -1.72
C LYS A 65 8.24 -10.09 -2.42
N LEU A 66 7.44 -9.61 -3.38
CA LEU A 66 7.71 -8.33 -4.04
C LEU A 66 7.76 -7.16 -3.03
N LEU A 67 6.81 -7.09 -2.08
CA LEU A 67 6.79 -6.06 -1.05
C LEU A 67 7.96 -6.18 -0.06
N MET A 68 8.38 -7.41 0.25
CA MET A 68 9.57 -7.64 1.09
C MET A 68 10.87 -7.25 0.39
N ASP A 69 10.96 -7.43 -0.92
CA ASP A 69 12.18 -7.20 -1.70
C ASP A 69 12.27 -5.78 -2.27
N CYS A 70 11.16 -5.04 -2.39
CA CYS A 70 11.18 -3.68 -2.96
C CYS A 70 11.98 -2.70 -2.11
N ALA A 71 12.64 -1.74 -2.76
CA ALA A 71 13.29 -0.61 -2.10
C ALA A 71 12.29 0.51 -1.78
N LEU A 72 11.29 0.70 -2.65
CA LEU A 72 10.24 1.71 -2.53
C LEU A 72 8.94 1.15 -3.13
N LEU A 73 7.81 1.53 -2.57
CA LEU A 73 6.48 1.23 -3.11
C LEU A 73 5.84 2.48 -3.71
N VAL A 74 5.46 2.41 -4.99
CA VAL A 74 4.46 3.32 -5.58
C VAL A 74 3.11 2.62 -5.53
N THR A 75 2.11 3.24 -4.95
CA THR A 75 0.75 2.67 -4.85
C THR A 75 -0.32 3.74 -4.97
N ASP A 76 -1.55 3.32 -5.22
CA ASP A 76 -2.73 4.18 -5.27
C ASP A 76 -3.44 4.26 -3.89
N TYR A 77 -4.53 3.51 -3.73
CA TYR A 77 -5.34 3.42 -2.50
C TYR A 77 -5.21 2.04 -1.83
N SER A 78 -4.41 1.15 -2.38
CA SER A 78 -4.27 -0.22 -1.92
C SER A 78 -3.62 -0.28 -0.54
N SER A 79 -4.23 -1.03 0.39
CA SER A 79 -3.78 -1.16 1.78
C SER A 79 -2.39 -1.79 1.97
N VAL A 80 -1.77 -2.33 0.93
CA VAL A 80 -0.41 -2.90 0.98
C VAL A 80 0.65 -1.88 1.43
N PHE A 81 0.36 -0.59 1.36
CA PHE A 81 1.25 0.44 1.88
C PHE A 81 1.48 0.33 3.39
N PHE A 82 0.53 -0.21 4.15
CA PHE A 82 0.72 -0.46 5.58
C PHE A 82 1.83 -1.49 5.83
N ASP A 83 1.89 -2.54 5.01
CA ASP A 83 2.93 -3.58 5.13
C ASP A 83 4.32 -3.01 4.82
N VAL A 84 4.44 -2.21 3.77
CA VAL A 84 5.70 -1.57 3.37
C VAL A 84 6.15 -0.52 4.39
N ALA A 85 5.23 0.30 4.90
CA ALA A 85 5.52 1.26 5.96
C ALA A 85 5.94 0.55 7.26
N PHE A 86 5.31 -0.57 7.62
CA PHE A 86 5.73 -1.39 8.75
C PHE A 86 7.17 -1.89 8.59
N LEU A 87 7.62 -2.18 7.38
CA LEU A 87 9.01 -2.52 7.06
C LEU A 87 9.95 -1.29 7.02
N ARG A 88 9.44 -0.09 7.31
CA ARG A 88 10.16 1.19 7.26
C ARG A 88 10.77 1.50 5.89
N LYS A 89 10.09 1.09 4.84
CA LYS A 89 10.47 1.40 3.46
C LYS A 89 9.65 2.57 2.93
N PRO A 90 10.22 3.40 2.05
CA PRO A 90 9.51 4.53 1.45
C PRO A 90 8.25 4.11 0.70
N VAL A 91 7.22 4.92 0.79
CA VAL A 91 5.98 4.81 0.03
C VAL A 91 5.74 6.11 -0.71
N VAL A 92 5.29 6.04 -1.94
CA VAL A 92 4.78 7.18 -2.72
C VAL A 92 3.37 6.84 -3.17
N TYR A 93 2.41 7.71 -2.88
CA TYR A 93 1.02 7.54 -3.31
C TYR A 93 0.81 8.23 -4.66
N TYR A 94 0.33 7.49 -5.67
CA TYR A 94 -0.05 8.01 -6.97
C TYR A 94 -1.56 8.00 -7.12
N GLN A 95 -2.21 9.12 -6.74
CA GLN A 95 -3.66 9.27 -6.59
C GLN A 95 -4.21 10.31 -7.59
N PHE A 96 -4.15 9.98 -8.87
CA PHE A 96 -4.56 10.84 -9.98
C PHE A 96 -6.08 11.01 -10.12
N ASP A 97 -6.88 10.17 -9.46
CA ASP A 97 -8.34 10.09 -9.57
C ASP A 97 -9.05 10.20 -8.21
N GLU A 98 -8.44 10.90 -7.24
CA GLU A 98 -8.93 10.94 -5.85
C GLU A 98 -10.41 11.30 -5.73
N GLU A 99 -10.89 12.31 -6.48
CA GLU A 99 -12.29 12.74 -6.43
C GLU A 99 -13.24 11.66 -6.93
N GLU A 100 -12.88 11.01 -8.06
CA GLU A 100 -13.67 9.94 -8.64
C GLU A 100 -13.67 8.69 -7.75
N PHE A 101 -12.51 8.31 -7.22
CA PHE A 101 -12.36 7.19 -6.32
C PHE A 101 -13.22 7.35 -5.06
N ARG A 102 -13.21 8.53 -4.42
CA ARG A 102 -14.04 8.82 -3.23
C ARG A 102 -15.54 8.82 -3.53
N LYS A 103 -15.93 9.19 -4.72
CA LYS A 103 -17.34 9.22 -5.12
C LYS A 103 -17.93 7.83 -5.33
N TYR A 104 -17.16 6.90 -5.85
CA TYR A 104 -17.67 5.60 -6.30
C TYR A 104 -17.21 4.39 -5.48
N HIS A 105 -16.12 4.49 -4.71
CA HIS A 105 -15.53 3.33 -4.03
C HIS A 105 -15.60 3.40 -2.51
N TYR A 106 -15.03 4.44 -1.88
CA TYR A 106 -14.97 4.50 -0.42
C TYR A 106 -15.25 5.90 0.11
N GLN A 107 -16.13 5.97 1.12
CA GLN A 107 -16.29 7.19 1.92
C GLN A 107 -15.01 7.50 2.70
N LYS A 108 -14.78 8.78 3.02
CA LYS A 108 -13.64 9.22 3.81
C LYS A 108 -13.66 8.56 5.19
N GLY A 109 -12.67 7.70 5.45
CA GLY A 109 -12.45 7.07 6.74
C GLY A 109 -11.69 7.97 7.72
N TYR A 110 -11.20 7.40 8.81
CA TYR A 110 -10.36 8.10 9.79
C TYR A 110 -8.94 8.40 9.28
N PHE A 111 -8.42 7.58 8.37
CA PHE A 111 -7.09 7.72 7.79
C PHE A 111 -7.13 8.70 6.62
N ASP A 112 -6.24 9.69 6.66
CA ASP A 112 -6.07 10.67 5.60
C ASP A 112 -4.64 10.55 5.05
N PHE A 113 -4.50 10.26 3.74
CA PHE A 113 -3.21 10.00 3.11
C PHE A 113 -2.22 11.16 3.25
N ARG A 114 -2.70 12.41 3.20
CA ARG A 114 -1.83 13.60 3.32
C ARG A 114 -1.41 13.86 4.76
N ARG A 115 -2.33 13.65 5.73
CA ARG A 115 -2.08 13.87 7.16
C ARG A 115 -1.38 12.69 7.82
N ASP A 116 -1.85 11.47 7.55
CA ASP A 116 -1.47 10.26 8.27
C ASP A 116 -0.59 9.32 7.43
N GLY A 117 -0.51 9.55 6.10
CA GLY A 117 0.23 8.72 5.15
C GLY A 117 1.73 8.67 5.43
N PHE A 118 2.34 7.63 4.93
CA PHE A 118 3.76 7.29 5.15
C PHE A 118 4.66 7.69 3.99
N GLY A 119 4.18 8.61 3.16
CA GLY A 119 4.89 9.13 2.00
C GLY A 119 4.11 10.26 1.31
N PRO A 120 4.69 10.90 0.30
CA PRO A 120 4.05 11.97 -0.45
C PRO A 120 2.87 11.47 -1.29
N VAL A 121 1.87 12.33 -1.48
CA VAL A 121 0.70 12.08 -2.34
C VAL A 121 0.86 12.88 -3.63
N CYS A 122 1.07 12.17 -4.74
CA CYS A 122 1.22 12.69 -6.08
C CYS A 122 -0.06 12.50 -6.87
N THR A 123 -0.58 13.57 -7.45
CA THR A 123 -1.81 13.54 -8.26
C THR A 123 -1.52 13.62 -9.77
N THR A 124 -0.28 13.92 -10.14
CA THR A 124 0.19 13.96 -11.53
C THR A 124 1.43 13.09 -11.72
N GLN A 125 1.73 12.74 -12.97
CA GLN A 125 2.92 11.95 -13.31
C GLN A 125 4.20 12.73 -13.04
N GLU A 126 4.20 14.05 -13.26
CA GLU A 126 5.33 14.93 -13.00
C GLU A 126 5.67 14.93 -11.50
N ALA A 127 4.67 15.13 -10.63
CA ALA A 127 4.86 15.09 -9.18
C ALA A 127 5.35 13.71 -8.70
N LEU A 128 4.90 12.62 -9.34
CA LEU A 128 5.42 11.28 -9.04
C LEU A 128 6.90 11.15 -9.40
N LEU A 129 7.31 11.63 -10.59
CA LEU A 129 8.71 11.59 -11.02
C LEU A 129 9.61 12.43 -10.11
N GLU A 130 9.15 13.60 -9.66
CA GLU A 130 9.84 14.44 -8.69
C GLU A 130 10.03 13.67 -7.35
N ALA A 131 8.98 13.08 -6.81
CA ALA A 131 9.05 12.32 -5.57
C ALA A 131 9.95 11.07 -5.68
N LEU A 132 10.00 10.42 -6.83
CA LEU A 132 10.93 9.32 -7.09
C LEU A 132 12.38 9.83 -7.14
N THR A 133 12.62 10.95 -7.81
CA THR A 133 13.95 11.57 -7.88
C THR A 133 14.46 11.92 -6.48
N GLU A 134 13.63 12.57 -5.65
CA GLU A 134 13.97 12.84 -4.25
C GLU A 134 14.28 11.57 -3.44
N SER A 135 13.50 10.49 -3.69
CA SER A 135 13.73 9.22 -3.01
C SER A 135 15.07 8.58 -3.41
N PHE A 136 15.46 8.67 -4.67
CA PHE A 136 16.77 8.21 -5.15
C PHE A 136 17.92 9.04 -4.55
N GLU A 137 17.78 10.36 -4.54
CA GLU A 137 18.77 11.28 -3.95
C GLU A 137 18.95 11.04 -2.44
N ASN A 138 17.88 10.65 -1.75
CA ASN A 138 17.88 10.28 -0.32
C ASN A 138 18.28 8.81 -0.07
N GLY A 139 18.81 8.10 -1.06
CA GLY A 139 19.27 6.70 -0.92
C GLY A 139 18.16 5.69 -0.64
N MET A 140 16.93 5.97 -1.06
CA MET A 140 15.74 5.14 -0.79
C MET A 140 15.44 4.96 0.71
N GLU A 141 15.81 5.94 1.51
CA GLU A 141 15.45 5.97 2.93
C GLU A 141 14.12 6.70 3.15
N MET A 142 13.33 6.21 4.10
CA MET A 142 12.08 6.87 4.50
C MET A 142 12.42 8.23 5.16
N GLN A 143 11.83 9.32 4.68
CA GLN A 143 12.04 10.65 5.25
C GLN A 143 11.58 10.71 6.71
N THR A 144 12.25 11.53 7.52
CA THR A 144 12.06 11.60 8.99
C THR A 144 10.60 11.80 9.41
N GLU A 145 9.84 12.63 8.70
CA GLU A 145 8.43 12.85 9.03
C GLU A 145 7.58 11.58 8.85
N TYR A 146 7.85 10.78 7.82
CA TYR A 146 7.14 9.53 7.58
C TYR A 146 7.58 8.42 8.53
N VAL A 147 8.85 8.41 8.95
CA VAL A 147 9.33 7.55 10.05
C VAL A 147 8.52 7.83 11.32
N GLN A 148 8.38 9.11 11.69
CA GLN A 148 7.61 9.50 12.89
C GLN A 148 6.13 9.11 12.79
N ARG A 149 5.50 9.26 11.61
CA ARG A 149 4.13 8.80 11.38
C ARG A 149 4.01 7.29 11.50
N THR A 150 4.96 6.56 10.92
CA THR A 150 5.03 5.09 10.99
C THR A 150 5.17 4.60 12.42
N GLU A 151 6.07 5.19 13.21
CA GLU A 151 6.27 4.83 14.62
C GLU A 151 5.04 5.13 15.49
N ARG A 152 4.33 6.22 15.20
CA ARG A 152 3.07 6.54 15.89
C ARG A 152 1.97 5.54 15.53
N PHE A 153 1.89 5.14 14.28
CA PHE A 153 0.86 4.22 13.80
C PHE A 153 1.16 2.76 14.22
N PHE A 154 2.42 2.35 14.17
CA PHE A 154 2.90 1.02 14.53
C PHE A 154 3.84 1.07 15.73
N PRO A 155 3.33 1.29 16.96
CA PRO A 155 4.19 1.44 18.13
C PRO A 155 4.87 0.14 18.57
N LEU A 156 4.48 -1.01 18.01
CA LEU A 156 4.93 -2.33 18.42
C LEU A 156 5.63 -3.08 17.29
N HIS A 157 6.96 -3.13 17.34
CA HIS A 157 7.83 -3.80 16.34
C HIS A 157 8.61 -5.00 16.92
N ASP A 158 8.11 -5.65 17.97
CA ASP A 158 8.80 -6.70 18.73
C ASP A 158 8.48 -8.13 18.26
N GLY A 159 7.81 -8.29 17.14
CA GLY A 159 7.43 -9.60 16.57
C GLY A 159 6.33 -10.35 17.35
N ASN A 160 5.73 -9.75 18.40
CA ASN A 160 4.75 -10.40 19.26
C ASN A 160 3.27 -10.08 18.93
N ASN A 161 2.99 -9.47 17.76
CA ASN A 161 1.64 -9.04 17.40
C ASN A 161 0.64 -10.20 17.33
N CYS A 162 1.01 -11.35 16.73
CA CYS A 162 0.16 -12.54 16.66
C CYS A 162 -0.17 -13.06 18.05
N ARG A 163 0.80 -13.11 18.96
CA ARG A 163 0.59 -13.55 20.35
C ARG A 163 -0.38 -12.61 21.08
N ARG A 164 -0.19 -11.31 20.99
CA ARG A 164 -1.10 -10.32 21.58
C ARG A 164 -2.54 -10.45 21.07
N THR A 165 -2.69 -10.64 19.76
CA THR A 165 -4.00 -10.85 19.14
C THR A 165 -4.65 -12.12 19.66
N PHE A 166 -3.91 -13.22 19.72
CA PHE A 166 -4.41 -14.50 20.27
C PHE A 166 -4.85 -14.36 21.74
N GLU A 167 -4.00 -13.78 22.58
CA GLU A 167 -4.32 -13.55 23.99
C GLU A 167 -5.55 -12.64 24.19
N ALA A 168 -5.71 -11.62 23.32
CA ALA A 168 -6.89 -10.75 23.36
C ALA A 168 -8.17 -11.52 22.99
N ILE A 169 -8.12 -12.41 22.00
CA ILE A 169 -9.26 -13.27 21.59
C ILE A 169 -9.63 -14.21 22.75
N VAL A 170 -8.66 -14.86 23.39
CA VAL A 170 -8.90 -15.75 24.54
C VAL A 170 -9.59 -15.00 25.68
N ARG A 171 -9.08 -13.83 26.05
CA ARG A 171 -9.70 -12.99 27.10
C ARG A 171 -11.13 -12.57 26.77
N LEU A 172 -11.42 -12.27 25.52
CA LEU A 172 -12.79 -11.93 25.08
C LEU A 172 -13.73 -13.13 25.21
N LYS A 173 -13.26 -14.35 24.89
CA LYS A 173 -14.03 -15.58 25.07
C LYS A 173 -14.35 -15.83 26.54
N GLU A 174 -13.36 -15.78 27.43
CA GLU A 174 -13.53 -15.96 28.86
C GLU A 174 -14.51 -14.94 29.49
N ARG A 175 -14.47 -13.68 29.04
CA ARG A 175 -15.44 -12.66 29.46
C ARG A 175 -16.87 -13.00 29.04
N LYS A 176 -17.07 -13.46 27.81
CA LYS A 176 -18.38 -13.87 27.32
C LYS A 176 -18.93 -15.06 28.11
N GLU A 177 -18.11 -16.05 28.42
CA GLU A 177 -18.49 -17.23 29.19
C GLU A 177 -18.89 -16.86 30.63
N LYS A 178 -18.14 -15.94 31.27
CA LYS A 178 -18.51 -15.41 32.60
C LYS A 178 -19.84 -14.66 32.58
N HIS A 179 -20.05 -13.76 31.62
CA HIS A 179 -21.32 -13.04 31.52
C HIS A 179 -22.50 -13.96 31.24
N ALA A 180 -22.32 -15.00 30.45
CA ALA A 180 -23.37 -15.99 30.21
C ALA A 180 -23.72 -16.75 31.49
N ALA A 181 -22.72 -17.22 32.23
CA ALA A 181 -22.92 -17.93 33.51
C ALA A 181 -23.60 -17.04 34.57
N GLU A 182 -23.21 -15.76 34.66
CA GLU A 182 -23.85 -14.79 35.57
C GLU A 182 -25.32 -14.52 35.21
N SER A 183 -25.61 -14.42 33.91
CA SER A 183 -26.98 -14.22 33.41
C SER A 183 -27.88 -15.43 33.69
N GLU A 184 -27.37 -16.65 33.53
CA GLU A 184 -28.10 -17.89 33.85
C GLU A 184 -28.35 -18.02 35.36
N SER A 185 -27.38 -17.66 36.21
CA SER A 185 -27.55 -17.70 37.66
C SER A 185 -28.61 -16.73 38.19
N LEU A 186 -28.75 -15.57 37.55
CA LEU A 186 -29.79 -14.58 37.88
C LEU A 186 -31.20 -14.99 37.43
N SER A 187 -31.31 -15.80 36.36
CA SER A 187 -32.60 -16.27 35.85
C SER A 187 -33.18 -17.48 36.63
N VAL A 188 -32.38 -18.16 37.45
CA VAL A 188 -32.80 -19.30 38.28
C VAL A 188 -33.36 -18.86 39.64
N HIS A 189 -33.24 -17.58 39.98
CA HIS A 189 -33.68 -17.04 41.29
C HIS A 189 -34.95 -16.14 41.20
N LEU A 190 -35.64 -16.16 40.06
CA LEU A 190 -36.97 -15.58 39.81
C LEU A 190 -37.99 -16.66 39.53
#